data_0a5d4dd6a0c9858a38d25f786d509ae1
#
_entry.id   0a5d4dd6a0c9858a38d25f786d509ae1
#
_cell.length_a   1.000
_cell.length_b   1.000
_cell.length_c   1.000
_cell.angle_alpha   90.00
_cell.angle_beta   90.00
_cell.angle_gamma   90.00
#
_symmetry.space_group_name_H-M   'P 1'
#
loop_
_entity.id
_entity.type
_entity.pdbx_description
1 polymer ?
#
loop_
_entity_poly.entity_id
_entity_poly.type
_entity_poly.pdbx_seq_one_letter_code
_entity_poly.pdbx_strand_id
1 'polypeptide(L)'
;MDLQSTITAIHLVSRISSVMPLLIRVIKHPAAWLIWIMYVVIVSPLGAQITVTELQSPYSFVNDPVEKGYFISSVNGEAEVADNNGFITKLDPQGKLLNLKFIQGGKGDVTLHAPKGMAVVERVLYIADLDTLRGFDTTTGKPVLALTIRSLAPAPSGLPQALLNDVTFDGKGHLYCSDQKANTIYRVDLASRTFSVLVTDPALAGPSGLVVHPKSGQIIAVSWDKGKISEISPEGVVTELFSNGFFSSRFQNLRGVDFDRWGNMYVSDFTTGKVWRMSWDKRFQVIAEFLPSPGDLSIDRANNLILVPYELAHAAEMNGLETPSDGKPKQEKRTLADYGFIPPPPKPAPEGPAKK
;
A
#
# COMPACT_ATOMS: atom_id res chain seq x y z
N MET A 1 35.08 -8.46 -3.75
CA MET A 1 34.35 -9.70 -4.03
C MET A 1 34.65 -10.64 -2.89
N ASP A 2 33.68 -10.91 -2.04
CA ASP A 2 33.87 -11.65 -0.80
C ASP A 2 33.87 -13.16 -1.06
N LEU A 3 34.72 -13.88 -0.31
CA LEU A 3 34.93 -15.32 -0.47
C LEU A 3 33.65 -16.14 -0.22
N GLN A 4 32.71 -15.62 0.57
CA GLN A 4 31.43 -16.27 0.87
C GLN A 4 30.45 -16.26 -0.31
N SER A 5 30.42 -15.20 -1.11
CA SER A 5 29.57 -15.15 -2.31
C SER A 5 30.04 -16.14 -3.38
N THR A 6 31.33 -16.38 -3.47
CA THR A 6 31.94 -17.35 -4.38
C THR A 6 31.65 -18.79 -3.97
N ILE A 7 31.63 -19.09 -2.67
CA ILE A 7 31.33 -20.45 -2.14
C ILE A 7 29.87 -20.81 -2.36
N THR A 8 28.92 -19.85 -2.20
CA THR A 8 27.49 -20.11 -2.43
C THR A 8 27.20 -20.37 -3.91
N ALA A 9 27.84 -19.64 -4.81
CA ALA A 9 27.71 -19.86 -6.25
C ALA A 9 28.30 -21.23 -6.68
N ILE A 10 29.41 -21.65 -6.10
CA ILE A 10 30.05 -22.94 -6.41
C ILE A 10 29.18 -24.12 -5.89
N HIS A 11 28.51 -23.99 -4.74
CA HIS A 11 27.60 -25.02 -4.23
C HIS A 11 26.30 -25.13 -5.06
N LEU A 12 25.81 -24.04 -5.61
CA LEU A 12 24.64 -24.05 -6.52
C LEU A 12 25.00 -24.72 -7.86
N VAL A 13 26.16 -24.42 -8.43
CA VAL A 13 26.63 -25.03 -9.67
C VAL A 13 26.95 -26.53 -9.50
N SER A 14 27.47 -26.93 -8.34
CA SER A 14 27.77 -28.35 -8.06
C SER A 14 26.49 -29.21 -7.91
N ARG A 15 25.40 -28.64 -7.41
CA ARG A 15 24.09 -29.34 -7.35
C ARG A 15 23.41 -29.46 -8.71
N ILE A 16 23.62 -28.50 -9.61
CA ILE A 16 23.10 -28.56 -10.98
C ILE A 16 23.85 -29.62 -11.80
N SER A 17 25.15 -29.78 -11.61
CA SER A 17 25.94 -30.79 -12.32
C SER A 17 25.66 -32.24 -11.89
N SER A 18 25.17 -32.48 -10.69
CA SER A 18 24.82 -33.82 -10.23
C SER A 18 23.45 -34.35 -10.73
N VAL A 19 22.55 -33.45 -11.18
CA VAL A 19 21.24 -33.80 -11.73
C VAL A 19 21.25 -33.86 -13.25
N MET A 20 22.23 -33.28 -13.91
CA MET A 20 22.35 -33.20 -15.35
C MET A 20 22.45 -34.57 -16.09
N PRO A 21 23.08 -35.60 -15.56
CA PRO A 21 23.14 -36.92 -16.25
C PRO A 21 21.79 -37.65 -16.27
N LEU A 22 20.88 -37.34 -15.32
CA LEU A 22 19.55 -37.93 -15.29
C LEU A 22 18.58 -37.29 -16.26
N LEU A 23 18.71 -35.96 -16.45
CA LEU A 23 17.88 -35.21 -17.38
C LEU A 23 18.20 -35.51 -18.85
N ILE A 24 19.46 -35.76 -19.18
CA ILE A 24 19.89 -36.04 -20.59
C ILE A 24 19.33 -37.39 -21.08
N ARG A 25 18.99 -38.33 -20.19
CA ARG A 25 18.40 -39.60 -20.59
C ARG A 25 16.90 -39.55 -20.91
N VAL A 26 16.19 -38.52 -20.46
CA VAL A 26 14.74 -38.34 -20.66
C VAL A 26 14.41 -37.55 -21.93
N ILE A 27 15.37 -36.77 -22.47
CA ILE A 27 15.13 -35.86 -23.60
C ILE A 27 15.53 -36.51 -24.93
N LYS A 28 14.98 -37.68 -25.24
CA LYS A 28 15.07 -38.26 -26.59
C LYS A 28 13.83 -38.03 -27.48
N HIS A 29 12.82 -37.32 -26.97
CA HIS A 29 11.61 -37.01 -27.72
C HIS A 29 11.58 -35.50 -28.12
N PRO A 30 11.35 -35.17 -29.39
CA PRO A 30 11.30 -33.77 -29.86
C PRO A 30 10.22 -32.91 -29.15
N ALA A 31 9.16 -33.55 -28.63
CA ALA A 31 8.12 -32.88 -27.84
C ALA A 31 8.64 -32.34 -26.47
N ALA A 32 9.69 -32.93 -25.90
CA ALA A 32 10.24 -32.47 -24.62
C ALA A 32 10.99 -31.15 -24.74
N TRP A 33 11.52 -30.85 -25.93
CA TRP A 33 12.17 -29.55 -26.21
C TRP A 33 11.16 -28.41 -26.28
N LEU A 34 9.95 -28.65 -26.77
CA LEU A 34 8.88 -27.64 -26.82
C LEU A 34 8.36 -27.29 -25.41
N ILE A 35 8.31 -28.25 -24.50
CA ILE A 35 7.93 -27.98 -23.11
C ILE A 35 9.02 -27.18 -22.38
N TRP A 36 10.28 -27.48 -22.64
CA TRP A 36 11.42 -26.72 -22.05
C TRP A 36 11.50 -25.28 -22.59
N ILE A 37 11.30 -25.10 -23.90
CA ILE A 37 11.22 -23.76 -24.53
C ILE A 37 9.99 -22.99 -24.02
N MET A 38 8.84 -23.64 -23.78
CA MET A 38 7.69 -23.00 -23.17
C MET A 38 7.92 -22.58 -21.71
N TYR A 39 8.73 -23.34 -20.94
CA TYR A 39 9.03 -22.97 -19.54
C TYR A 39 10.08 -21.84 -19.43
N VAL A 40 10.95 -21.69 -20.44
CA VAL A 40 11.96 -20.61 -20.48
C VAL A 40 11.42 -19.30 -21.06
N VAL A 41 10.32 -19.34 -21.81
CA VAL A 41 9.73 -18.15 -22.46
C VAL A 41 8.75 -17.37 -21.54
N ILE A 42 8.40 -17.92 -20.37
CA ILE A 42 7.47 -17.23 -19.43
C ILE A 42 8.20 -16.37 -18.36
N VAL A 43 9.52 -16.32 -18.38
CA VAL A 43 10.25 -15.32 -17.60
C VAL A 43 10.45 -14.11 -18.50
N SER A 44 9.43 -13.26 -18.57
CA SER A 44 9.62 -11.87 -19.03
C SER A 44 10.73 -11.25 -18.19
N PRO A 45 11.69 -10.50 -18.77
CA PRO A 45 12.62 -9.73 -17.97
C PRO A 45 11.80 -8.65 -17.23
N LEU A 46 11.37 -8.96 -16.00
CA LEU A 46 10.97 -7.93 -15.07
C LEU A 46 12.15 -6.95 -15.00
N GLY A 47 11.88 -5.65 -15.14
CA GLY A 47 12.85 -4.60 -14.89
C GLY A 47 13.52 -4.86 -13.54
N ALA A 48 14.74 -4.37 -13.36
CA ALA A 48 15.57 -4.69 -12.21
C ALA A 48 14.77 -4.68 -10.90
N GLN A 49 14.59 -5.86 -10.33
CA GLN A 49 13.95 -6.05 -9.03
C GLN A 49 14.95 -5.63 -7.96
N ILE A 50 14.55 -4.70 -7.09
CA ILE A 50 15.34 -4.32 -5.93
C ILE A 50 14.67 -4.91 -4.70
N THR A 51 15.42 -5.69 -3.95
CA THR A 51 14.96 -6.29 -2.69
C THR A 51 15.70 -5.66 -1.52
N VAL A 52 14.97 -5.19 -0.52
CA VAL A 52 15.47 -4.68 0.75
C VAL A 52 15.18 -5.73 1.82
N THR A 53 16.22 -6.14 2.54
CA THR A 53 16.15 -7.15 3.61
C THR A 53 16.50 -6.55 4.97
N GLU A 54 16.54 -7.37 6.02
CA GLU A 54 16.84 -6.96 7.41
C GLU A 54 15.77 -6.05 8.04
N LEU A 55 14.60 -5.95 7.39
CA LEU A 55 13.44 -5.28 7.95
C LEU A 55 12.80 -6.13 9.08
N GLN A 56 11.93 -5.51 9.88
CA GLN A 56 11.23 -6.22 10.97
C GLN A 56 9.72 -5.94 10.86
N SER A 57 8.96 -6.90 10.34
CA SER A 57 7.53 -6.74 10.03
C SER A 57 7.26 -5.44 9.28
N PRO A 58 7.83 -5.27 8.04
CA PRO A 58 7.64 -4.07 7.26
C PRO A 58 6.16 -3.92 6.88
N TYR A 59 5.63 -2.69 7.06
CA TYR A 59 4.21 -2.43 6.89
C TYR A 59 3.89 -1.63 5.64
N SER A 60 4.54 -0.49 5.44
CA SER A 60 4.31 0.44 4.32
C SER A 60 5.62 0.79 3.62
N PHE A 61 5.55 1.04 2.31
CA PHE A 61 6.69 1.39 1.48
C PHE A 61 6.30 2.55 0.55
N VAL A 62 6.86 3.74 0.77
CA VAL A 62 6.48 4.96 0.06
C VAL A 62 7.68 5.65 -0.57
N ASN A 63 7.43 6.38 -1.68
CA ASN A 63 8.43 7.24 -2.30
C ASN A 63 8.45 8.64 -1.65
N ASP A 64 9.61 9.28 -1.64
CA ASP A 64 9.79 10.69 -1.33
C ASP A 64 9.73 11.50 -2.62
N PRO A 65 8.68 12.30 -2.85
CA PRO A 65 8.55 13.07 -4.08
C PRO A 65 9.56 14.24 -4.16
N VAL A 66 10.19 14.65 -3.05
CA VAL A 66 11.13 15.77 -2.98
C VAL A 66 12.57 15.29 -3.17
N GLU A 67 13.05 14.40 -2.31
CA GLU A 67 14.42 13.88 -2.36
C GLU A 67 14.58 12.69 -3.31
N LYS A 68 13.46 12.19 -3.88
CA LYS A 68 13.38 11.07 -4.82
C LYS A 68 13.79 9.72 -4.26
N GLY A 69 14.06 9.62 -2.97
CA GLY A 69 14.34 8.37 -2.27
C GLY A 69 13.06 7.67 -1.80
N TYR A 70 13.22 6.75 -0.84
CA TYR A 70 12.09 5.95 -0.35
C TYR A 70 12.19 5.72 1.16
N PHE A 71 11.01 5.46 1.77
CA PHE A 71 10.89 5.10 3.18
C PHE A 71 10.12 3.80 3.33
N ILE A 72 10.56 2.94 4.28
CA ILE A 72 9.86 1.72 4.66
C ILE A 72 9.62 1.76 6.16
N SER A 73 8.37 1.59 6.60
CA SER A 73 8.04 1.44 8.01
C SER A 73 8.21 -0.01 8.45
N SER A 74 8.75 -0.20 9.65
CA SER A 74 8.90 -1.51 10.30
C SER A 74 8.29 -1.45 11.70
N VAL A 75 7.29 -2.29 11.94
CA VAL A 75 6.59 -2.40 13.23
C VAL A 75 7.56 -2.88 14.33
N ASN A 76 8.43 -3.84 14.01
CA ASN A 76 9.47 -4.38 14.90
C ASN A 76 8.95 -4.90 16.24
N GLY A 77 7.83 -5.58 16.23
CA GLY A 77 7.18 -6.13 17.43
C GLY A 77 5.69 -6.38 17.18
N GLU A 78 4.91 -6.21 18.22
CA GLU A 78 3.47 -6.36 18.15
C GLU A 78 2.81 -5.09 17.61
N ALA A 79 1.89 -5.25 16.66
CA ALA A 79 1.29 -4.16 15.91
C ALA A 79 0.39 -3.21 16.73
N GLU A 80 0.11 -3.55 18.00
CA GLU A 80 -0.80 -2.81 18.88
C GLU A 80 -0.17 -2.44 20.22
N VAL A 81 1.13 -2.69 20.39
CA VAL A 81 1.83 -2.45 21.66
C VAL A 81 2.66 -1.16 21.59
N ALA A 82 2.57 -0.37 22.66
CA ALA A 82 3.31 0.88 22.79
C ALA A 82 4.71 0.60 23.41
N ASP A 83 5.55 -0.13 22.69
CA ASP A 83 6.89 -0.58 23.15
C ASP A 83 8.03 0.33 22.70
N ASN A 84 7.72 1.33 21.84
CA ASN A 84 8.68 2.33 21.36
C ASN A 84 9.93 1.73 20.68
N ASN A 85 9.75 0.71 19.87
CA ASN A 85 10.83 -0.01 19.19
C ASN A 85 10.75 0.05 17.65
N GLY A 86 9.65 0.58 17.08
CA GLY A 86 9.45 0.72 15.65
C GLY A 86 10.51 1.59 14.99
N PHE A 87 10.70 1.41 13.68
CA PHE A 87 11.68 2.21 12.95
C PHE A 87 11.27 2.45 11.49
N ILE A 88 11.90 3.46 10.87
CA ILE A 88 11.77 3.78 9.45
C ILE A 88 13.14 3.59 8.80
N THR A 89 13.13 2.85 7.69
CA THR A 89 14.30 2.67 6.82
C THR A 89 14.28 3.71 5.71
N LYS A 90 15.43 4.30 5.39
CA LYS A 90 15.60 5.25 4.28
C LYS A 90 16.46 4.65 3.16
N LEU A 91 15.98 4.77 1.92
CA LEU A 91 16.68 4.35 0.71
C LEU A 91 16.98 5.55 -0.20
N ASP A 92 17.99 5.43 -1.03
CA ASP A 92 18.30 6.41 -2.07
C ASP A 92 17.35 6.30 -3.29
N PRO A 93 17.45 7.21 -4.28
CA PRO A 93 16.61 7.16 -5.49
C PRO A 93 16.77 5.89 -6.33
N GLN A 94 17.84 5.14 -6.16
CA GLN A 94 18.09 3.86 -6.83
C GLN A 94 17.62 2.66 -6.00
N GLY A 95 16.97 2.91 -4.84
CA GLY A 95 16.50 1.87 -3.92
C GLY A 95 17.60 1.23 -3.07
N LYS A 96 18.80 1.79 -3.05
CA LYS A 96 19.89 1.32 -2.21
C LYS A 96 19.70 1.79 -0.77
N LEU A 97 19.97 0.91 0.20
CA LEU A 97 19.88 1.21 1.61
C LEU A 97 20.85 2.34 1.99
N LEU A 98 20.31 3.45 2.49
CA LEU A 98 21.07 4.55 3.08
C LEU A 98 21.19 4.38 4.60
N ASN A 99 20.07 4.09 5.28
CA ASN A 99 20.04 3.92 6.72
C ASN A 99 18.87 3.00 7.10
N LEU A 100 19.17 1.83 7.67
CA LEU A 100 18.17 0.85 8.07
C LEU A 100 17.25 1.37 9.18
N LYS A 101 17.76 2.16 10.12
CA LYS A 101 17.01 2.76 11.22
C LYS A 101 17.17 4.27 11.22
N PHE A 102 16.75 4.92 10.11
CA PHE A 102 16.84 6.36 9.92
C PHE A 102 16.06 7.13 10.99
N ILE A 103 14.84 6.67 11.30
CA ILE A 103 14.05 7.08 12.46
C ILE A 103 13.87 5.85 13.32
N GLN A 104 14.21 5.93 14.62
CA GLN A 104 14.15 4.79 15.52
C GLN A 104 13.49 5.17 16.83
N GLY A 105 12.42 4.48 17.18
CA GLY A 105 11.74 4.61 18.47
C GLY A 105 12.70 4.35 19.62
N GLY A 106 12.54 5.11 20.70
CA GLY A 106 13.41 5.02 21.88
C GLY A 106 14.82 5.62 21.72
N LYS A 107 15.13 6.23 20.57
CA LYS A 107 16.42 6.87 20.35
C LYS A 107 16.27 8.40 20.38
N GLY A 108 17.00 9.05 21.30
CA GLY A 108 16.90 10.50 21.49
C GLY A 108 15.48 10.93 21.91
N ASP A 109 14.90 11.87 21.19
CA ASP A 109 13.55 12.40 21.38
C ASP A 109 12.48 11.71 20.51
N VAL A 110 12.84 10.63 19.82
CA VAL A 110 11.94 9.89 18.95
C VAL A 110 11.05 8.95 19.74
N THR A 111 9.74 9.14 19.62
CA THR A 111 8.72 8.15 20.02
C THR A 111 8.15 7.55 18.76
N LEU A 112 8.22 6.23 18.59
CA LEU A 112 7.68 5.48 17.47
C LEU A 112 7.46 4.02 17.91
N HIS A 113 6.18 3.63 18.02
CA HIS A 113 5.80 2.33 18.57
C HIS A 113 5.66 1.27 17.48
N ALA A 114 4.59 1.33 16.74
CA ALA A 114 4.23 0.38 15.69
C ALA A 114 3.88 1.14 14.39
N PRO A 115 4.89 1.74 13.70
CA PRO A 115 4.65 2.55 12.51
C PRO A 115 4.04 1.71 11.39
N LYS A 116 2.92 2.22 10.85
CA LYS A 116 2.17 1.57 9.79
C LYS A 116 2.21 2.39 8.51
N GLY A 117 1.05 2.75 7.96
CA GLY A 117 0.95 3.52 6.73
C GLY A 117 1.61 4.89 6.82
N MET A 118 2.10 5.36 5.69
CA MET A 118 2.89 6.59 5.60
C MET A 118 2.50 7.46 4.41
N ALA A 119 2.67 8.77 4.56
CA ALA A 119 2.60 9.72 3.45
C ALA A 119 3.69 10.78 3.58
N VAL A 120 4.32 11.15 2.45
CA VAL A 120 5.27 12.27 2.40
C VAL A 120 4.58 13.50 1.85
N VAL A 121 4.59 14.59 2.62
CA VAL A 121 4.09 15.89 2.20
C VAL A 121 5.21 16.90 2.37
N GLU A 122 5.65 17.49 1.26
CA GLU A 122 6.82 18.35 1.24
C GLU A 122 8.06 17.66 1.86
N ARG A 123 8.53 18.13 3.01
CA ARG A 123 9.68 17.58 3.73
C ARG A 123 9.29 16.88 5.03
N VAL A 124 8.04 16.46 5.16
CA VAL A 124 7.54 15.78 6.36
C VAL A 124 7.02 14.39 5.98
N LEU A 125 7.55 13.36 6.63
CA LEU A 125 7.04 12.00 6.60
C LEU A 125 6.01 11.85 7.71
N TYR A 126 4.74 11.71 7.34
CA TYR A 126 3.64 11.43 8.25
C TYR A 126 3.43 9.94 8.38
N ILE A 127 3.22 9.47 9.61
CA ILE A 127 3.19 8.05 9.97
C ILE A 127 2.02 7.78 10.89
N ALA A 128 1.20 6.79 10.56
CA ALA A 128 0.20 6.23 11.46
C ALA A 128 0.90 5.35 12.51
N ASP A 129 0.84 5.75 13.80
CA ASP A 129 1.50 5.05 14.90
C ASP A 129 0.53 4.89 16.08
N LEU A 130 -0.11 3.73 16.19
CA LEU A 130 -1.16 3.42 17.15
C LEU A 130 -2.32 4.44 17.07
N ASP A 131 -2.48 5.28 18.10
CA ASP A 131 -3.50 6.33 18.19
C ASP A 131 -2.98 7.73 17.82
N THR A 132 -1.77 7.82 17.28
CA THR A 132 -1.08 9.07 17.04
C THR A 132 -0.60 9.17 15.59
N LEU A 133 -0.92 10.27 14.93
CA LEU A 133 -0.26 10.67 13.69
C LEU A 133 1.04 11.38 14.04
N ARG A 134 2.18 10.81 13.62
CA ARG A 134 3.50 11.41 13.83
C ARG A 134 4.03 12.00 12.54
N GLY A 135 4.78 13.10 12.66
CA GLY A 135 5.49 13.73 11.54
C GLY A 135 6.98 13.84 11.85
N PHE A 136 7.81 13.50 10.86
CA PHE A 136 9.25 13.58 10.95
C PHE A 136 9.82 14.30 9.73
N ASP A 137 10.87 15.11 9.94
CA ASP A 137 11.61 15.73 8.84
C ASP A 137 12.31 14.66 8.00
N THR A 138 12.08 14.64 6.68
CA THR A 138 12.57 13.60 5.77
C THR A 138 14.09 13.59 5.60
N THR A 139 14.77 14.69 5.92
CA THR A 139 16.25 14.82 5.79
C THR A 139 16.96 14.41 7.07
N THR A 140 16.43 14.87 8.22
CA THR A 140 17.12 14.72 9.51
C THR A 140 16.56 13.61 10.40
N GLY A 141 15.33 13.13 10.12
CA GLY A 141 14.62 12.17 10.96
C GLY A 141 14.10 12.75 12.27
N LYS A 142 14.19 14.06 12.47
CA LYS A 142 13.74 14.72 13.72
C LYS A 142 12.21 14.77 13.78
N PRO A 143 11.60 14.57 14.96
CA PRO A 143 10.16 14.73 15.13
C PRO A 143 9.74 16.19 14.96
N VAL A 144 8.65 16.42 14.20
CA VAL A 144 8.09 17.76 13.94
C VAL A 144 6.60 17.85 14.30
N LEU A 145 5.93 16.69 14.46
CA LEU A 145 4.51 16.61 14.79
C LEU A 145 4.21 15.35 15.60
N ALA A 146 3.28 15.47 16.55
CA ALA A 146 2.58 14.36 17.18
C ALA A 146 1.14 14.81 17.46
N LEU A 147 0.17 14.23 16.78
CA LEU A 147 -1.27 14.48 16.97
C LEU A 147 -1.93 13.19 17.42
N THR A 148 -2.48 13.17 18.61
CA THR A 148 -3.17 12.01 19.17
C THR A 148 -4.67 12.15 18.99
N ILE A 149 -5.34 11.08 18.52
CA ILE A 149 -6.80 11.07 18.32
C ILE A 149 -7.56 11.28 19.63
N ARG A 150 -6.99 10.88 20.77
CA ARG A 150 -7.62 11.06 22.09
C ARG A 150 -8.01 12.50 22.43
N SER A 151 -7.44 13.48 21.72
CA SER A 151 -7.83 14.89 21.85
C SER A 151 -9.21 15.20 21.27
N LEU A 152 -9.81 14.30 20.47
CA LEU A 152 -11.11 14.54 19.79
C LEU A 152 -12.33 14.17 20.59
N ALA A 153 -12.25 13.18 21.46
CA ALA A 153 -13.30 12.84 22.41
C ALA A 153 -12.72 11.99 23.53
N PRO A 154 -13.16 12.11 24.78
CA PRO A 154 -12.92 11.07 25.74
C PRO A 154 -13.51 9.79 25.13
N ALA A 155 -12.67 8.81 24.83
CA ALA A 155 -13.14 7.50 24.39
C ALA A 155 -14.16 7.02 25.45
N PRO A 156 -15.42 6.69 25.06
CA PRO A 156 -16.35 6.10 26.00
C PRO A 156 -15.65 4.90 26.66
N SER A 157 -15.73 4.80 27.98
CA SER A 157 -15.11 3.69 28.71
C SER A 157 -15.61 2.37 28.12
N GLY A 158 -14.69 1.55 27.57
CA GLY A 158 -15.00 0.26 26.95
C GLY A 158 -14.89 0.18 25.44
N LEU A 159 -14.60 1.27 24.71
CA LEU A 159 -14.23 1.17 23.30
C LEU A 159 -12.76 0.76 23.14
N PRO A 160 -12.43 -0.04 22.10
CA PRO A 160 -11.05 -0.37 21.79
C PRO A 160 -10.24 0.91 21.57
N GLN A 161 -8.98 0.88 21.96
CA GLN A 161 -8.03 1.95 21.68
C GLN A 161 -8.01 2.20 20.16
N ALA A 162 -8.03 3.46 19.73
CA ALA A 162 -7.91 3.82 18.33
C ALA A 162 -6.65 3.17 17.72
N LEU A 163 -6.79 2.64 16.52
CA LEU A 163 -5.71 1.98 15.81
C LEU A 163 -5.60 2.57 14.40
N LEU A 164 -4.83 3.65 14.29
CA LEU A 164 -4.50 4.20 12.99
C LEU A 164 -3.77 3.17 12.14
N ASN A 165 -4.22 3.02 10.91
CA ASN A 165 -3.69 2.02 10.00
C ASN A 165 -2.92 2.64 8.84
N ASP A 166 -3.53 3.59 8.15
CA ASP A 166 -2.91 4.24 7.00
C ASP A 166 -3.15 5.74 6.98
N VAL A 167 -2.36 6.45 6.17
CA VAL A 167 -2.45 7.90 5.98
C VAL A 167 -2.25 8.25 4.51
N THR A 168 -3.11 9.12 3.96
CA THR A 168 -3.00 9.64 2.59
C THR A 168 -3.21 11.14 2.55
N PHE A 169 -2.67 11.82 1.51
CA PHE A 169 -2.71 13.26 1.33
C PHE A 169 -3.55 13.68 0.12
N ASP A 170 -4.37 14.71 0.26
CA ASP A 170 -5.27 15.18 -0.80
C ASP A 170 -4.63 16.21 -1.78
N GLY A 171 -3.40 16.60 -1.54
CA GLY A 171 -2.75 17.67 -2.31
C GLY A 171 -3.30 19.09 -2.01
N LYS A 172 -4.20 19.25 -1.02
CA LYS A 172 -4.90 20.50 -0.70
C LYS A 172 -4.76 20.92 0.77
N GLY A 173 -3.85 20.25 1.51
CA GLY A 173 -3.57 20.57 2.91
C GLY A 173 -4.25 19.66 3.93
N HIS A 174 -4.88 18.57 3.51
CA HIS A 174 -5.47 17.62 4.42
C HIS A 174 -4.86 16.23 4.27
N LEU A 175 -4.63 15.58 5.41
CA LEU A 175 -4.39 14.16 5.49
C LEU A 175 -5.67 13.43 5.88
N TYR A 176 -5.79 12.19 5.45
CA TYR A 176 -6.84 11.28 5.90
C TYR A 176 -6.19 10.06 6.51
N CYS A 177 -6.70 9.65 7.68
CA CYS A 177 -6.19 8.49 8.40
C CYS A 177 -7.31 7.48 8.60
N SER A 178 -7.05 6.20 8.31
CA SER A 178 -7.97 5.11 8.64
C SER A 178 -7.76 4.65 10.07
N ASP A 179 -8.88 4.32 10.75
CA ASP A 179 -8.90 3.60 12.02
C ASP A 179 -9.64 2.28 11.83
N GLN A 180 -8.86 1.22 11.78
CA GLN A 180 -9.37 -0.12 11.49
C GLN A 180 -10.36 -0.62 12.54
N LYS A 181 -10.11 -0.35 13.83
CA LYS A 181 -10.96 -0.82 14.93
C LYS A 181 -12.24 -0.03 15.10
N ALA A 182 -12.14 1.29 14.87
CA ALA A 182 -13.29 2.18 15.04
C ALA A 182 -14.18 2.27 13.80
N ASN A 183 -13.81 1.65 12.67
CA ASN A 183 -14.48 1.84 11.37
C ASN A 183 -14.61 3.33 11.01
N THR A 184 -13.53 4.08 11.19
CA THR A 184 -13.52 5.54 11.07
C THR A 184 -12.44 5.99 10.10
N ILE A 185 -12.77 7.01 9.32
CA ILE A 185 -11.78 7.81 8.59
C ILE A 185 -11.73 9.19 9.25
N TYR A 186 -10.55 9.58 9.67
CA TYR A 186 -10.28 10.92 10.18
C TYR A 186 -9.74 11.81 9.08
N ARG A 187 -10.06 13.10 9.16
CA ARG A 187 -9.44 14.18 8.39
C ARG A 187 -8.54 14.98 9.32
N VAL A 188 -7.34 15.29 8.87
CA VAL A 188 -6.38 16.13 9.56
C VAL A 188 -6.14 17.38 8.72
N ASP A 189 -6.40 18.53 9.28
CA ASP A 189 -6.02 19.81 8.68
C ASP A 189 -4.58 20.14 9.09
N LEU A 190 -3.69 20.24 8.10
CA LEU A 190 -2.26 20.47 8.36
C LEU A 190 -1.94 21.89 8.83
N ALA A 191 -2.75 22.88 8.45
CA ALA A 191 -2.53 24.25 8.85
C ALA A 191 -2.89 24.48 10.32
N SER A 192 -4.05 23.98 10.75
CA SER A 192 -4.50 24.07 12.15
C SER A 192 -3.95 22.97 13.05
N ARG A 193 -3.39 21.90 12.47
CA ARG A 193 -2.91 20.70 13.16
C ARG A 193 -3.99 20.02 14.02
N THR A 194 -5.16 19.86 13.43
CA THR A 194 -6.32 19.30 14.15
C THR A 194 -6.88 18.09 13.41
N PHE A 195 -7.33 17.09 14.20
CA PHE A 195 -8.16 15.99 13.73
C PHE A 195 -9.64 16.39 13.72
N SER A 196 -10.38 15.82 12.76
CA SER A 196 -11.84 15.74 12.77
C SER A 196 -12.28 14.38 12.28
N VAL A 197 -13.44 13.90 12.70
CA VAL A 197 -14.05 12.69 12.13
C VAL A 197 -14.63 13.07 10.77
N LEU A 198 -14.18 12.42 9.70
CA LEU A 198 -14.82 12.55 8.39
C LEU A 198 -16.05 11.65 8.32
N VAL A 199 -15.89 10.39 8.69
CA VAL A 199 -16.97 9.39 8.72
C VAL A 199 -16.64 8.27 9.70
N THR A 200 -17.66 7.78 10.42
CA THR A 200 -17.64 6.52 11.14
C THR A 200 -18.80 5.68 10.62
N ASP A 201 -18.49 4.54 10.00
CA ASP A 201 -19.48 3.68 9.38
C ASP A 201 -19.03 2.20 9.43
N PRO A 202 -19.80 1.29 10.06
CA PRO A 202 -19.52 -0.14 10.02
C PRO A 202 -19.42 -0.71 8.60
N ALA A 203 -19.97 -0.03 7.59
CA ALA A 203 -19.83 -0.39 6.19
C ALA A 203 -18.37 -0.32 5.70
N LEU A 204 -17.48 0.42 6.35
CA LEU A 204 -16.04 0.45 6.05
C LEU A 204 -15.37 -0.90 6.36
N ALA A 205 -15.89 -1.66 7.34
CA ALA A 205 -15.49 -3.02 7.67
C ALA A 205 -13.97 -3.18 7.89
N GLY A 206 -13.43 -2.44 8.85
CA GLY A 206 -12.00 -2.42 9.15
C GLY A 206 -11.19 -1.71 8.06
N PRO A 207 -11.35 -0.39 7.86
CA PRO A 207 -10.59 0.34 6.83
C PRO A 207 -9.09 0.25 7.10
N SER A 208 -8.37 -0.23 6.11
CA SER A 208 -6.92 -0.45 6.13
C SER A 208 -6.22 0.59 5.26
N GLY A 209 -5.85 0.25 4.04
CA GLY A 209 -5.21 1.18 3.11
C GLY A 209 -6.14 2.27 2.59
N LEU A 210 -5.59 3.45 2.40
CA LEU A 210 -6.26 4.63 1.86
C LEU A 210 -5.48 5.24 0.71
N VAL A 211 -6.19 5.75 -0.29
CA VAL A 211 -5.60 6.63 -1.30
C VAL A 211 -6.60 7.70 -1.74
N VAL A 212 -6.15 8.91 -1.95
CA VAL A 212 -6.97 9.92 -2.64
C VAL A 212 -6.89 9.68 -4.13
N HIS A 213 -8.05 9.43 -4.75
CA HIS A 213 -8.15 9.19 -6.19
C HIS A 213 -7.63 10.42 -6.97
N PRO A 214 -6.60 10.28 -7.83
CA PRO A 214 -5.85 11.40 -8.37
C PRO A 214 -6.65 12.34 -9.27
N LYS A 215 -7.81 11.91 -9.75
CA LYS A 215 -8.67 12.71 -10.64
C LYS A 215 -9.91 13.24 -9.94
N SER A 216 -10.60 12.42 -9.15
CA SER A 216 -11.88 12.82 -8.53
C SER A 216 -11.68 13.51 -7.17
N GLY A 217 -10.56 13.25 -6.49
CA GLY A 217 -10.34 13.69 -5.12
C GLY A 217 -11.14 12.92 -4.07
N GLN A 218 -11.88 11.89 -4.47
CA GLN A 218 -12.54 10.97 -3.55
C GLN A 218 -11.50 10.10 -2.84
N ILE A 219 -11.81 9.63 -1.64
CA ILE A 219 -10.95 8.71 -0.91
C ILE A 219 -11.36 7.28 -1.26
N ILE A 220 -10.42 6.45 -1.65
CA ILE A 220 -10.63 5.02 -1.79
C ILE A 220 -10.08 4.35 -0.54
N ALA A 221 -10.90 3.51 0.08
CA ALA A 221 -10.53 2.71 1.24
C ALA A 221 -10.68 1.22 0.93
N VAL A 222 -9.70 0.42 1.33
CA VAL A 222 -9.78 -1.03 1.29
C VAL A 222 -10.05 -1.59 2.68
N SER A 223 -10.74 -2.72 2.75
CA SER A 223 -11.24 -3.31 3.98
C SER A 223 -10.43 -4.55 4.37
N TRP A 224 -10.02 -4.60 5.62
CA TRP A 224 -9.39 -5.77 6.21
C TRP A 224 -10.41 -6.89 6.51
N ASP A 225 -11.57 -6.54 7.11
CA ASP A 225 -12.48 -7.56 7.66
C ASP A 225 -13.31 -8.28 6.59
N LYS A 226 -13.62 -7.62 5.48
CA LYS A 226 -14.54 -8.17 4.46
C LYS A 226 -13.99 -8.17 3.04
N GLY A 227 -12.74 -7.75 2.84
CA GLY A 227 -12.14 -7.73 1.50
C GLY A 227 -12.98 -6.94 0.50
N LYS A 228 -13.34 -5.71 0.82
CA LYS A 228 -14.09 -4.82 -0.07
C LYS A 228 -13.36 -3.51 -0.30
N ILE A 229 -13.79 -2.79 -1.32
CA ILE A 229 -13.26 -1.49 -1.71
C ILE A 229 -14.40 -0.50 -1.68
N SER A 230 -14.23 0.58 -0.95
CA SER A 230 -15.22 1.65 -0.81
C SER A 230 -14.65 2.99 -1.29
N GLU A 231 -15.52 3.85 -1.79
CA GLU A 231 -15.25 5.24 -2.08
C GLU A 231 -15.91 6.12 -1.01
N ILE A 232 -15.19 7.12 -0.55
CA ILE A 232 -15.68 8.07 0.46
C ILE A 232 -15.60 9.48 -0.14
N SER A 233 -16.73 10.19 -0.14
CA SER A 233 -16.77 11.57 -0.61
C SER A 233 -16.10 12.53 0.39
N PRO A 234 -15.71 13.75 -0.03
CA PRO A 234 -15.19 14.78 0.89
C PRO A 234 -16.16 15.14 2.02
N GLU A 235 -17.47 14.83 1.85
CA GLU A 235 -18.52 15.04 2.85
C GLU A 235 -18.73 13.81 3.75
N GLY A 236 -17.97 12.71 3.54
CA GLY A 236 -18.05 11.49 4.34
C GLY A 236 -19.11 10.47 3.89
N VAL A 237 -19.64 10.59 2.67
CA VAL A 237 -20.58 9.56 2.15
C VAL A 237 -19.81 8.34 1.70
N VAL A 238 -20.11 7.17 2.26
CA VAL A 238 -19.49 5.89 1.91
C VAL A 238 -20.29 5.19 0.82
N THR A 239 -19.62 4.82 -0.26
CA THR A 239 -20.18 4.05 -1.37
C THR A 239 -19.34 2.80 -1.61
N GLU A 240 -19.96 1.62 -1.59
CA GLU A 240 -19.26 0.37 -1.92
C GLU A 240 -19.00 0.31 -3.42
N LEU A 241 -17.73 0.12 -3.81
CA LEU A 241 -17.32 -0.02 -5.20
C LEU A 241 -17.24 -1.47 -5.63
N PHE A 242 -16.60 -2.28 -4.77
CA PHE A 242 -16.39 -3.71 -5.01
C PHE A 242 -16.47 -4.45 -3.69
N SER A 243 -17.16 -5.60 -3.72
CA SER A 243 -17.21 -6.54 -2.62
C SER A 243 -17.16 -7.97 -3.15
N ASN A 244 -16.99 -8.92 -2.24
CA ASN A 244 -17.09 -10.32 -2.56
C ASN A 244 -18.53 -10.70 -2.88
N GLY A 245 -18.73 -11.48 -3.95
CA GLY A 245 -20.04 -12.04 -4.26
C GLY A 245 -20.39 -13.21 -3.34
N PHE A 246 -21.67 -13.57 -3.29
CA PHE A 246 -22.18 -14.65 -2.44
C PHE A 246 -21.48 -16.00 -2.68
N PHE A 247 -21.03 -16.27 -3.90
CA PHE A 247 -20.35 -17.53 -4.30
C PHE A 247 -18.87 -17.34 -4.66
N SER A 248 -18.29 -16.14 -4.47
CA SER A 248 -16.90 -15.88 -4.81
C SER A 248 -16.27 -14.93 -3.80
N SER A 249 -15.30 -15.41 -3.04
CA SER A 249 -14.43 -14.57 -2.21
C SER A 249 -13.15 -14.27 -3.01
N ARG A 250 -13.16 -13.17 -3.75
CA ARG A 250 -11.98 -12.71 -4.51
C ARG A 250 -10.94 -12.15 -3.56
N PHE A 251 -11.38 -11.36 -2.62
CA PHE A 251 -10.54 -10.64 -1.67
C PHE A 251 -10.74 -11.16 -0.25
N GLN A 252 -9.68 -11.15 0.54
CA GLN A 252 -9.76 -11.49 1.96
C GLN A 252 -9.41 -10.29 2.84
N ASN A 253 -8.14 -10.11 3.13
CA ASN A 253 -7.66 -9.04 4.01
C ASN A 253 -6.88 -8.03 3.16
N LEU A 254 -7.60 -7.06 2.59
CA LEU A 254 -6.98 -6.03 1.78
C LEU A 254 -6.16 -5.09 2.66
N ARG A 255 -4.93 -4.75 2.24
CA ARG A 255 -4.00 -3.98 3.04
C ARG A 255 -3.68 -2.62 2.43
N GLY A 256 -3.14 -2.57 1.24
CA GLY A 256 -2.74 -1.35 0.55
C GLY A 256 -3.54 -1.11 -0.72
N VAL A 257 -3.65 0.15 -1.13
CA VAL A 257 -4.28 0.57 -2.38
C VAL A 257 -3.59 1.81 -2.93
N ASP A 258 -3.26 1.80 -4.21
CA ASP A 258 -2.75 2.99 -4.90
C ASP A 258 -3.08 2.95 -6.40
N PHE A 259 -2.83 4.06 -7.10
CA PHE A 259 -3.09 4.23 -8.53
C PHE A 259 -1.82 4.50 -9.31
N ASP A 260 -1.69 3.92 -10.49
CA ASP A 260 -0.64 4.30 -11.43
C ASP A 260 -0.96 5.63 -12.17
N ARG A 261 -0.02 6.08 -12.99
CA ARG A 261 -0.18 7.31 -13.79
C ARG A 261 -1.29 7.21 -14.84
N TRP A 262 -1.70 6.01 -15.21
CA TRP A 262 -2.75 5.77 -16.19
C TRP A 262 -4.13 5.63 -15.54
N GLY A 263 -4.18 5.52 -14.21
CA GLY A 263 -5.40 5.40 -13.42
C GLY A 263 -5.83 3.95 -13.21
N ASN A 264 -4.93 2.97 -13.37
CA ASN A 264 -5.20 1.62 -12.89
C ASN A 264 -5.01 1.60 -11.38
N MET A 265 -5.93 0.93 -10.69
CA MET A 265 -5.87 0.72 -9.24
C MET A 265 -5.10 -0.56 -8.93
N TYR A 266 -4.24 -0.51 -7.94
CA TYR A 266 -3.50 -1.66 -7.43
C TYR A 266 -3.91 -1.90 -5.98
N VAL A 267 -4.11 -3.18 -5.62
CA VAL A 267 -4.55 -3.56 -4.28
C VAL A 267 -3.76 -4.79 -3.83
N SER A 268 -3.20 -4.74 -2.62
CA SER A 268 -2.58 -5.89 -1.99
C SER A 268 -3.60 -6.65 -1.13
N ASP A 269 -3.55 -7.97 -1.21
CA ASP A 269 -4.32 -8.89 -0.38
C ASP A 269 -3.35 -9.71 0.46
N PHE A 270 -3.28 -9.35 1.73
CA PHE A 270 -2.33 -9.88 2.70
C PHE A 270 -2.43 -11.40 2.87
N THR A 271 -3.66 -11.90 3.04
CA THR A 271 -3.89 -13.32 3.34
C THR A 271 -3.78 -14.20 2.12
N THR A 272 -4.25 -13.74 0.96
CA THR A 272 -4.14 -14.54 -0.27
C THR A 272 -2.78 -14.43 -0.92
N GLY A 273 -1.89 -13.54 -0.43
CA GLY A 273 -0.55 -13.33 -0.99
C GLY A 273 -0.59 -12.82 -2.41
N LYS A 274 -1.50 -11.90 -2.73
CA LYS A 274 -1.70 -11.41 -4.09
C LYS A 274 -1.63 -9.90 -4.17
N VAL A 275 -1.18 -9.43 -5.34
CA VAL A 275 -1.40 -8.06 -5.79
C VAL A 275 -2.30 -8.10 -7.01
N TRP A 276 -3.35 -7.31 -6.93
CA TRP A 276 -4.35 -7.16 -7.98
C TRP A 276 -4.17 -5.81 -8.68
N ARG A 277 -4.38 -5.80 -9.99
CA ARG A 277 -4.58 -4.58 -10.78
C ARG A 277 -6.00 -4.53 -11.27
N MET A 278 -6.68 -3.42 -11.07
CA MET A 278 -7.95 -3.12 -11.74
C MET A 278 -7.71 -2.11 -12.85
N SER A 279 -7.97 -2.51 -14.08
CA SER A 279 -7.93 -1.64 -15.23
C SER A 279 -9.23 -0.82 -15.36
N TRP A 280 -9.20 0.22 -16.20
CA TRP A 280 -10.31 1.14 -16.45
C TRP A 280 -11.63 0.43 -16.84
N ASP A 281 -11.57 -0.76 -17.46
CA ASP A 281 -12.72 -1.58 -17.82
C ASP A 281 -13.25 -2.46 -16.66
N LYS A 282 -12.85 -2.14 -15.41
CA LYS A 282 -13.26 -2.78 -14.16
C LYS A 282 -12.85 -4.25 -14.02
N ARG A 283 -11.95 -4.72 -14.83
CA ARG A 283 -11.45 -6.08 -14.72
C ARG A 283 -10.28 -6.12 -13.75
N PHE A 284 -10.40 -7.02 -12.77
CA PHE A 284 -9.29 -7.35 -11.87
C PHE A 284 -8.41 -8.42 -12.49
N GLN A 285 -7.13 -8.16 -12.49
CA GLN A 285 -6.08 -9.10 -12.88
C GLN A 285 -5.12 -9.30 -11.72
N VAL A 286 -4.76 -10.55 -11.42
CA VAL A 286 -3.63 -10.84 -10.53
C VAL A 286 -2.35 -10.51 -11.30
N ILE A 287 -1.53 -9.63 -10.75
CA ILE A 287 -0.24 -9.25 -11.34
C ILE A 287 0.94 -9.88 -10.59
N ALA A 288 0.73 -10.29 -9.34
CA ALA A 288 1.67 -11.06 -8.55
C ALA A 288 0.90 -11.95 -7.56
N GLU A 289 1.44 -13.14 -7.29
CA GLU A 289 0.86 -14.12 -6.36
C GLU A 289 1.94 -14.91 -5.63
N PHE A 290 1.54 -15.67 -4.61
CA PHE A 290 2.45 -16.39 -3.71
C PHE A 290 3.38 -15.47 -2.92
N LEU A 291 2.96 -14.25 -2.68
CA LEU A 291 3.71 -13.26 -1.93
C LEU A 291 3.58 -13.51 -0.42
N PRO A 292 4.65 -13.33 0.36
CA PRO A 292 4.64 -13.57 1.79
C PRO A 292 4.00 -12.39 2.56
N SER A 293 2.67 -12.32 2.53
CA SER A 293 1.85 -11.29 3.19
C SER A 293 2.20 -9.87 2.73
N PRO A 294 1.80 -9.51 1.49
CA PRO A 294 2.05 -8.17 0.96
C PRO A 294 1.31 -7.12 1.81
N GLY A 295 2.06 -6.14 2.28
CA GLY A 295 1.60 -5.06 3.15
C GLY A 295 0.98 -3.90 2.39
N ASP A 296 1.08 -2.70 2.97
CA ASP A 296 0.60 -1.46 2.38
C ASP A 296 1.53 -1.04 1.23
N LEU A 297 1.06 -1.30 0.02
CA LEU A 297 1.78 -0.98 -1.22
C LEU A 297 1.59 0.47 -1.64
N SER A 298 2.57 1.01 -2.37
CA SER A 298 2.39 2.27 -3.09
C SER A 298 2.98 2.23 -4.50
N ILE A 299 2.66 3.25 -5.29
CA ILE A 299 3.12 3.40 -6.67
C ILE A 299 3.98 4.67 -6.80
N ASP A 300 5.25 4.48 -7.11
CA ASP A 300 6.06 5.60 -7.61
C ASP A 300 5.66 5.89 -9.07
N ARG A 301 4.75 6.85 -9.21
CA ARG A 301 4.20 7.24 -10.52
C ARG A 301 5.25 7.88 -11.43
N ALA A 302 6.28 8.51 -10.85
CA ALA A 302 7.33 9.17 -11.62
C ALA A 302 8.23 8.15 -12.31
N ASN A 303 8.62 7.10 -11.60
CA ASN A 303 9.52 6.06 -12.08
C ASN A 303 8.78 4.80 -12.58
N ASN A 304 7.45 4.75 -12.47
CA ASN A 304 6.60 3.62 -12.84
C ASN A 304 6.98 2.33 -12.09
N LEU A 305 7.08 2.43 -10.77
CA LEU A 305 7.46 1.34 -9.90
C LEU A 305 6.31 1.02 -8.94
N ILE A 306 6.15 -0.25 -8.62
CA ILE A 306 5.35 -0.72 -7.49
C ILE A 306 6.27 -1.05 -6.33
N LEU A 307 5.90 -0.58 -5.15
CA LEU A 307 6.64 -0.71 -3.90
C LEU A 307 5.83 -1.62 -2.97
N VAL A 308 6.34 -2.79 -2.64
CA VAL A 308 5.58 -3.78 -1.86
C VAL A 308 6.41 -4.25 -0.67
N PRO A 309 5.98 -3.97 0.57
CA PRO A 309 6.57 -4.57 1.76
C PRO A 309 5.96 -5.96 1.99
N TYR A 310 6.75 -6.89 2.53
CA TYR A 310 6.37 -8.26 2.85
C TYR A 310 6.58 -8.50 4.34
N GLU A 311 5.51 -8.42 5.12
CA GLU A 311 5.56 -8.47 6.58
C GLU A 311 6.22 -9.75 7.10
N LEU A 312 5.79 -10.93 6.61
CA LEU A 312 6.30 -12.22 7.06
C LEU A 312 7.67 -12.59 6.48
N ALA A 313 8.11 -11.95 5.40
CA ALA A 313 9.45 -12.17 4.86
C ALA A 313 10.49 -11.21 5.41
N HIS A 314 10.10 -10.24 6.23
CA HIS A 314 10.98 -9.19 6.73
C HIS A 314 11.76 -8.47 5.62
N ALA A 315 11.10 -8.28 4.48
CA ALA A 315 11.67 -7.74 3.26
C ALA A 315 10.70 -6.79 2.56
N ALA A 316 11.20 -6.02 1.61
CA ALA A 316 10.38 -5.22 0.71
C ALA A 316 10.96 -5.27 -0.70
N GLU A 317 10.11 -5.12 -1.70
CA GLU A 317 10.51 -5.14 -3.10
C GLU A 317 10.02 -3.91 -3.86
N MET A 318 10.85 -3.49 -4.78
CA MET A 318 10.56 -2.47 -5.76
C MET A 318 10.65 -3.09 -7.15
N ASN A 319 9.54 -3.07 -7.88
CA ASN A 319 9.42 -3.70 -9.18
C ASN A 319 8.90 -2.72 -10.23
N GLY A 320 9.38 -2.83 -11.47
CA GLY A 320 8.85 -2.08 -12.60
C GLY A 320 7.41 -2.49 -12.91
N LEU A 321 6.53 -1.51 -13.13
CA LEU A 321 5.20 -1.77 -13.67
C LEU A 321 5.26 -1.93 -15.18
N GLU A 322 4.54 -2.93 -15.69
CA GLU A 322 4.38 -3.07 -17.14
C GLU A 322 3.64 -1.85 -17.71
N THR A 323 4.21 -1.25 -18.74
CA THR A 323 3.49 -0.26 -19.54
C THR A 323 2.39 -0.97 -20.33
N PRO A 324 1.17 -0.41 -20.42
CA PRO A 324 0.13 -0.96 -21.28
C PRO A 324 0.69 -1.15 -22.70
N SER A 325 0.47 -2.33 -23.28
CA SER A 325 1.05 -2.79 -24.56
C SER A 325 0.66 -1.94 -25.77
N ASP A 326 -0.27 -1.04 -25.65
CA ASP A 326 -0.80 -0.13 -26.67
C ASP A 326 -0.09 1.24 -26.73
N GLY A 327 1.00 1.44 -25.98
CA GLY A 327 2.01 2.49 -26.22
C GLY A 327 1.54 3.94 -26.26
N LYS A 328 0.25 4.21 -26.13
CA LYS A 328 -0.31 5.55 -26.03
C LYS A 328 -1.43 5.54 -24.98
N PRO A 329 -1.36 6.39 -23.96
CA PRO A 329 -2.55 6.66 -23.17
C PRO A 329 -3.59 7.20 -24.15
N LYS A 330 -4.65 6.44 -24.41
CA LYS A 330 -5.86 7.03 -24.98
C LYS A 330 -6.26 8.11 -23.98
N GLN A 331 -6.18 9.37 -24.40
CA GLN A 331 -6.65 10.52 -23.62
C GLN A 331 -8.20 10.54 -23.65
N GLU A 332 -8.83 9.46 -23.26
CA GLU A 332 -10.24 9.48 -22.93
C GLU A 332 -10.35 10.11 -21.53
N LYS A 333 -11.17 11.13 -21.43
CA LYS A 333 -11.57 11.70 -20.14
C LYS A 333 -12.30 10.60 -19.37
N ARG A 334 -11.55 9.86 -18.57
CA ARG A 334 -12.10 8.81 -17.72
C ARG A 334 -12.74 9.47 -16.52
N THR A 335 -14.01 9.21 -16.32
CA THR A 335 -14.80 9.68 -15.19
C THR A 335 -14.97 8.53 -14.20
N LEU A 336 -15.39 8.79 -12.97
CA LEU A 336 -15.74 7.74 -12.02
C LEU A 336 -16.83 6.80 -12.57
N ALA A 337 -17.70 7.30 -13.42
CA ALA A 337 -18.68 6.48 -14.15
C ALA A 337 -17.99 5.37 -14.98
N ASP A 338 -16.79 5.60 -15.50
CA ASP A 338 -16.01 4.61 -16.25
C ASP A 338 -15.51 3.46 -15.35
N TYR A 339 -15.48 3.68 -14.03
CA TYR A 339 -15.22 2.65 -13.01
C TYR A 339 -16.51 2.07 -12.39
N GLY A 340 -17.70 2.46 -12.90
CA GLY A 340 -19.00 1.99 -12.46
C GLY A 340 -19.62 2.75 -11.30
N PHE A 341 -19.08 3.89 -11.01
CA PHE A 341 -19.66 4.79 -10.06
C PHE A 341 -20.87 5.48 -10.69
N ILE A 342 -22.05 4.97 -10.43
CA ILE A 342 -23.29 5.64 -10.78
C ILE A 342 -23.52 6.68 -9.69
N PRO A 343 -23.44 8.00 -9.99
CA PRO A 343 -23.78 9.00 -9.00
C PRO A 343 -25.21 8.79 -8.52
N PRO A 344 -25.52 9.00 -7.24
CA PRO A 344 -26.89 8.93 -6.77
C PRO A 344 -27.77 9.88 -7.61
N PRO A 345 -29.03 9.51 -7.89
CA PRO A 345 -29.92 10.36 -8.66
C PRO A 345 -30.02 11.74 -7.98
N PRO A 346 -30.05 12.81 -8.77
CA PRO A 346 -30.17 14.15 -8.22
C PRO A 346 -31.43 14.22 -7.33
N LYS A 347 -31.29 14.83 -6.15
CA LYS A 347 -32.44 15.07 -5.28
C LYS A 347 -33.52 15.78 -6.07
N PRO A 348 -34.79 15.32 -5.97
CA PRO A 348 -35.89 16.01 -6.63
C PRO A 348 -35.88 17.48 -6.22
N ALA A 349 -36.03 18.35 -7.21
CA ALA A 349 -36.12 19.78 -6.96
C ALA A 349 -37.26 20.05 -5.94
N PRO A 350 -37.07 20.99 -4.99
CA PRO A 350 -38.11 21.33 -4.04
C PRO A 350 -39.37 21.76 -4.83
N GLU A 351 -40.49 21.12 -4.52
CA GLU A 351 -41.77 21.49 -5.10
C GLU A 351 -42.01 22.99 -4.79
N GLY A 352 -42.15 23.78 -5.87
CA GLY A 352 -42.47 25.17 -5.76
C GLY A 352 -43.80 25.35 -5.05
N PRO A 353 -44.02 26.47 -4.32
CA PRO A 353 -45.27 26.70 -3.60
C PRO A 353 -46.46 26.60 -4.51
N ALA A 354 -47.42 25.76 -4.10
CA ALA A 354 -48.71 25.59 -4.82
C ALA A 354 -49.36 26.94 -5.02
N LYS A 355 -49.57 27.27 -6.28
CA LYS A 355 -50.40 28.45 -6.64
C LYS A 355 -51.81 28.26 -6.08
N LYS A 356 -52.18 29.12 -5.14
CA LYS A 356 -53.57 29.30 -4.74
C LYS A 356 -54.37 30.05 -5.84
#